data_76a6063e428f8c217607875147d29a67
#
_entry.id   76a6063e428f8c217607875147d29a67
#
_cell.length_a   1.000
_cell.length_b   1.000
_cell.length_c   1.000
_cell.angle_alpha   90.00
_cell.angle_beta   90.00
_cell.angle_gamma   90.00
#
_symmetry.space_group_name_H-M   'P 1'
#
loop_
_entity.id
_entity.type
_entity.pdbx_description
1 polymer ?
#
loop_
_entity_poly.entity_id
_entity_poly.type
_entity_poly.pdbx_seq_one_letter_code
_entity_poly.pdbx_strand_id
1 'polypeptide(L)'
;MMKRFLAGLLAGTTMLGLTACGTSAARPQSQPQNLAAAENATLAESLVQNAARAPKYVFLFIGDGMSYPQFQAAADYLGAKDDADYMQAEPSVKDHKGAKLDGPKELNFMDFDVAGSAVTYDSCSFAPDSASTATSIATGYKTYSGMINTDETGTKTYETVAEKLHEQKGWKVGVVSSVNLNHATPAAFYAHQPSRNNYYEIGVEMVESGFEYFAGGALKKPTGNNKDQKDLYDMAKEAGYKVTTTQADAAKITAKDQKVILIDEHLADSDAMDYELDRQSGEWALADYVKKGIEVLDNDKGFFMMCEGGKIDWACHANDAGSTVSDTLALADAVQVAVDFAKQHADETLILVTGDHETGGLTIGYAGTDYDTYLTNLTSQKISYAQFDEQYVAKYKANKTPFADAMKDVEKLFGLKLKGSAGDKLVLTDYEVQRLKDAYALAMSDYDSSKYTQEQYVLYGTYDPFSVTVTHILNNKSGIDFTSYSHTGLPVAVFADGVGADSFQGYYDNTAIYTKLASVLKVQ
;
A
#
# COMPACT_ATOMS: atom_id res chain seq x y z
N MET A 1 -20.72 45.03 -29.24
CA MET A 1 -20.00 45.17 -30.53
C MET A 1 -19.12 43.91 -30.66
N MET A 2 -19.60 42.94 -31.24
CA MET A 2 -19.53 42.35 -32.60
C MET A 2 -18.19 42.58 -33.32
N LYS A 3 -17.41 41.50 -33.54
CA LYS A 3 -17.14 40.96 -34.87
C LYS A 3 -16.41 39.62 -34.80
N ARG A 4 -17.04 38.66 -35.44
CA ARG A 4 -16.55 37.36 -35.87
C ARG A 4 -15.51 37.54 -37.00
N PHE A 5 -14.55 36.62 -37.15
CA PHE A 5 -14.11 36.17 -38.48
C PHE A 5 -13.85 34.68 -38.48
N LEU A 6 -14.34 34.07 -39.53
CA LEU A 6 -14.44 32.63 -39.84
C LEU A 6 -13.54 32.32 -41.06
N ALA A 7 -13.12 31.08 -41.19
CA ALA A 7 -12.72 30.31 -42.40
C ALA A 7 -11.30 30.55 -42.93
N GLY A 8 -10.59 29.51 -43.32
CA GLY A 8 -10.81 28.67 -44.45
C GLY A 8 -9.82 27.54 -44.62
N LEU A 9 -10.36 26.49 -45.06
CA LEU A 9 -9.78 25.24 -45.59
C LEU A 9 -8.96 25.53 -46.87
N LEU A 10 -7.85 24.79 -47.13
CA LEU A 10 -7.63 24.18 -48.46
C LEU A 10 -6.55 23.06 -48.40
N ALA A 11 -6.93 21.95 -48.98
CA ALA A 11 -6.08 20.78 -49.28
C ALA A 11 -5.23 21.09 -50.54
N GLY A 12 -4.08 20.43 -50.66
CA GLY A 12 -3.26 20.43 -51.85
C GLY A 12 -2.32 19.24 -51.92
N THR A 13 -2.78 18.21 -52.58
CA THR A 13 -1.96 17.07 -53.07
C THR A 13 -1.10 17.48 -54.27
N THR A 14 0.19 17.13 -54.26
CA THR A 14 0.97 16.99 -55.50
C THR A 14 1.89 15.80 -55.41
N MET A 15 1.62 14.81 -56.24
CA MET A 15 2.55 13.74 -56.63
C MET A 15 3.57 14.32 -57.62
N LEU A 16 4.83 13.94 -57.49
CA LEU A 16 5.82 13.95 -58.56
C LEU A 16 6.64 12.67 -58.51
N GLY A 17 6.44 11.85 -59.53
CA GLY A 17 7.23 10.65 -59.76
C GLY A 17 8.58 11.02 -60.43
N LEU A 18 9.60 10.25 -60.09
CA LEU A 18 10.84 10.17 -60.84
C LEU A 18 11.24 8.70 -60.95
N THR A 19 11.16 8.21 -62.18
CA THR A 19 11.71 6.94 -62.63
C THR A 19 13.22 7.04 -62.78
N ALA A 20 13.96 6.11 -62.17
CA ALA A 20 15.34 5.80 -62.56
C ALA A 20 15.51 4.29 -62.60
N CYS A 21 15.79 3.76 -63.77
CA CYS A 21 16.24 2.39 -64.04
C CYS A 21 17.63 2.16 -63.46
N GLY A 22 17.78 1.06 -62.73
CA GLY A 22 19.07 0.51 -62.32
C GLY A 22 18.92 -0.98 -62.07
N THR A 23 19.43 -1.79 -62.97
CA THR A 23 19.53 -3.25 -62.87
C THR A 23 20.46 -3.63 -61.72
N SER A 24 19.98 -4.42 -60.78
CA SER A 24 20.82 -5.11 -59.80
C SER A 24 20.26 -6.50 -59.48
N ALA A 25 21.15 -7.44 -59.38
CA ALA A 25 20.96 -8.87 -59.29
C ALA A 25 20.10 -9.29 -58.08
N ALA A 26 19.24 -10.26 -58.29
CA ALA A 26 18.42 -10.91 -57.26
C ALA A 26 19.29 -11.63 -56.22
N ARG A 27 19.15 -11.23 -54.94
CA ARG A 27 19.54 -12.05 -53.79
C ARG A 27 18.35 -12.93 -53.43
N PRO A 28 18.55 -14.18 -52.99
CA PRO A 28 17.47 -15.03 -52.55
C PRO A 28 16.86 -14.48 -51.26
N GLN A 29 15.56 -14.21 -51.26
CA GLN A 29 14.77 -13.88 -50.06
C GLN A 29 14.65 -15.14 -49.19
N SER A 30 15.33 -15.16 -48.05
CA SER A 30 15.01 -16.05 -46.95
C SER A 30 13.72 -15.57 -46.30
N GLN A 31 12.73 -16.44 -46.22
CA GLN A 31 11.40 -16.16 -45.63
C GLN A 31 11.47 -15.99 -44.10
N PRO A 32 11.12 -14.82 -43.52
CA PRO A 32 10.87 -14.69 -42.08
C PRO A 32 9.38 -14.78 -41.69
N GLN A 33 8.50 -15.16 -42.62
CA GLN A 33 7.05 -15.07 -42.35
C GLN A 33 6.43 -16.24 -41.55
N ASN A 34 7.12 -17.39 -41.44
CA ASN A 34 6.52 -18.55 -40.76
C ASN A 34 6.84 -18.66 -39.27
N LEU A 35 7.86 -18.00 -38.76
CA LEU A 35 8.21 -18.03 -37.32
C LEU A 35 7.27 -17.12 -36.49
N ALA A 36 7.05 -15.90 -36.94
CA ALA A 36 6.14 -14.96 -36.25
C ALA A 36 4.67 -15.40 -36.26
N ALA A 37 4.22 -16.12 -37.32
CA ALA A 37 2.89 -16.68 -37.37
C ALA A 37 2.70 -17.90 -36.44
N ALA A 38 3.75 -18.70 -36.26
CA ALA A 38 3.74 -19.83 -35.33
C ALA A 38 3.84 -19.38 -33.89
N GLU A 39 4.64 -18.35 -33.59
CA GLU A 39 4.72 -17.74 -32.25
C GLU A 39 3.40 -17.04 -31.86
N ASN A 40 2.77 -16.31 -32.79
CA ASN A 40 1.48 -15.69 -32.55
C ASN A 40 0.32 -16.72 -32.42
N ALA A 41 0.39 -17.85 -33.12
CA ALA A 41 -0.58 -18.92 -32.96
C ALA A 41 -0.43 -19.64 -31.61
N THR A 42 0.80 -19.89 -31.16
CA THR A 42 1.10 -20.48 -29.84
C THR A 42 0.72 -19.54 -28.71
N LEU A 43 0.96 -18.23 -28.89
CA LEU A 43 0.55 -17.22 -27.93
C LEU A 43 -0.98 -17.12 -27.83
N ALA A 44 -1.69 -17.12 -28.98
CA ALA A 44 -3.15 -17.10 -29.02
C ALA A 44 -3.77 -18.39 -28.43
N GLU A 45 -3.17 -19.55 -28.66
CA GLU A 45 -3.61 -20.82 -28.05
C GLU A 45 -3.35 -20.85 -26.55
N SER A 46 -2.22 -20.29 -26.07
CA SER A 46 -1.94 -20.18 -24.64
C SER A 46 -2.89 -19.21 -23.93
N LEU A 47 -3.21 -18.08 -24.56
CA LEU A 47 -4.18 -17.11 -24.07
C LEU A 47 -5.60 -17.70 -23.99
N VAL A 48 -6.02 -18.48 -24.99
CA VAL A 48 -7.32 -19.18 -24.98
C VAL A 48 -7.36 -20.30 -23.93
N GLN A 49 -6.26 -21.01 -23.72
CA GLN A 49 -6.18 -22.04 -22.67
C GLN A 49 -6.13 -21.42 -21.27
N ASN A 50 -5.43 -20.32 -21.06
CA ASN A 50 -5.42 -19.60 -19.78
C ASN A 50 -6.79 -18.99 -19.45
N ALA A 51 -7.48 -18.42 -20.43
CA ALA A 51 -8.85 -17.91 -20.26
C ALA A 51 -9.89 -19.00 -19.92
N ALA A 52 -9.61 -20.26 -20.23
CA ALA A 52 -10.50 -21.39 -19.92
C ALA A 52 -10.29 -21.99 -18.51
N ARG A 53 -9.16 -21.71 -17.87
CA ARG A 53 -8.76 -22.32 -16.60
C ARG A 53 -8.98 -21.33 -15.45
N ALA A 54 -9.73 -21.71 -14.44
CA ALA A 54 -9.86 -20.91 -13.23
C ALA A 54 -8.66 -21.20 -12.31
N PRO A 55 -8.07 -20.18 -11.66
CA PRO A 55 -7.03 -20.41 -10.67
C PRO A 55 -7.57 -21.20 -9.48
N LYS A 56 -6.70 -21.92 -8.79
CA LYS A 56 -6.96 -22.67 -7.57
C LYS A 56 -6.47 -21.90 -6.33
N TYR A 57 -5.45 -21.10 -6.50
CA TYR A 57 -4.83 -20.29 -5.46
C TYR A 57 -4.91 -18.82 -5.84
N VAL A 58 -5.45 -18.01 -4.97
CA VAL A 58 -5.60 -16.57 -5.21
C VAL A 58 -5.04 -15.78 -4.06
N PHE A 59 -4.14 -14.87 -4.39
CA PHE A 59 -3.62 -13.87 -3.47
C PHE A 59 -4.11 -12.50 -3.91
N LEU A 60 -4.67 -11.74 -2.98
CA LEU A 60 -5.03 -10.34 -3.16
C LEU A 60 -4.27 -9.51 -2.14
N PHE A 61 -3.28 -8.77 -2.60
CA PHE A 61 -2.54 -7.81 -1.78
C PHE A 61 -3.15 -6.42 -1.94
N ILE A 62 -3.42 -5.77 -0.82
CA ILE A 62 -3.91 -4.39 -0.76
C ILE A 62 -2.92 -3.56 0.05
N GLY A 63 -2.24 -2.62 -0.60
CA GLY A 63 -1.56 -1.54 0.10
C GLY A 63 -2.58 -0.47 0.44
N ASP A 64 -3.01 -0.40 1.71
CA ASP A 64 -3.93 0.65 2.14
C ASP A 64 -3.27 2.02 1.95
N GLY A 65 -3.96 2.94 1.30
CA GLY A 65 -3.41 4.25 0.96
C GLY A 65 -2.34 4.27 -0.15
N MET A 66 -2.05 3.12 -0.77
CA MET A 66 -0.99 2.96 -1.77
C MET A 66 -1.51 3.23 -3.19
N SER A 67 -1.18 4.37 -3.76
CA SER A 67 -1.32 4.68 -5.17
C SER A 67 0.05 4.71 -5.85
N TYR A 68 0.09 5.24 -7.07
CA TYR A 68 1.31 5.38 -7.86
C TYR A 68 2.46 6.09 -7.13
N PRO A 69 2.26 7.19 -6.38
CA PRO A 69 3.36 7.87 -5.72
C PRO A 69 4.05 7.02 -4.65
N GLN A 70 3.31 6.23 -3.88
CA GLN A 70 3.85 5.46 -2.77
C GLN A 70 4.82 4.37 -3.24
N PHE A 71 4.38 3.50 -4.16
CA PHE A 71 5.28 2.45 -4.65
C PHE A 71 6.38 2.99 -5.58
N GLN A 72 6.11 4.09 -6.32
CA GLN A 72 7.15 4.73 -7.12
C GLN A 72 8.23 5.34 -6.23
N ALA A 73 7.86 6.03 -5.11
CA ALA A 73 8.83 6.56 -4.16
C ALA A 73 9.70 5.44 -3.54
N ALA A 74 9.11 4.28 -3.27
CA ALA A 74 9.86 3.12 -2.78
C ALA A 74 10.84 2.58 -3.83
N ALA A 75 10.42 2.48 -5.09
CA ALA A 75 11.27 2.05 -6.21
C ALA A 75 12.42 3.03 -6.47
N ASP A 76 12.13 4.33 -6.48
CA ASP A 76 13.11 5.41 -6.66
C ASP A 76 14.12 5.44 -5.50
N TYR A 77 13.62 5.27 -4.26
CA TYR A 77 14.47 5.17 -3.07
C TYR A 77 15.44 3.99 -3.15
N LEU A 78 14.98 2.80 -3.57
CA LEU A 78 15.85 1.64 -3.75
C LEU A 78 16.86 1.87 -4.86
N GLY A 79 16.46 2.45 -5.99
CA GLY A 79 17.36 2.79 -7.08
C GLY A 79 18.47 3.73 -6.64
N ALA A 80 18.12 4.79 -5.90
CA ALA A 80 19.10 5.74 -5.38
C ALA A 80 19.99 5.16 -4.27
N LYS A 81 19.41 4.37 -3.34
CA LYS A 81 20.14 3.80 -2.18
C LYS A 81 21.12 2.72 -2.58
N ASP A 82 20.76 1.88 -3.55
CA ASP A 82 21.58 0.74 -3.98
C ASP A 82 22.67 1.15 -5.00
N ASP A 83 22.63 2.38 -5.50
CA ASP A 83 23.63 2.95 -6.41
C ASP A 83 24.77 3.60 -5.60
N ALA A 84 25.95 2.95 -5.60
CA ALA A 84 27.09 3.42 -4.83
C ALA A 84 27.66 4.76 -5.32
N ASP A 85 27.61 5.04 -6.62
CA ASP A 85 28.09 6.28 -7.23
C ASP A 85 27.11 7.42 -6.92
N TYR A 86 25.81 7.15 -7.00
CA TYR A 86 24.76 8.10 -6.61
C TYR A 86 24.86 8.48 -5.12
N MET A 87 25.05 7.50 -4.24
CA MET A 87 25.22 7.73 -2.79
C MET A 87 26.41 8.63 -2.45
N GLN A 88 27.49 8.60 -3.27
CA GLN A 88 28.67 9.43 -3.04
C GLN A 88 28.53 10.85 -3.60
N ALA A 89 27.85 11.00 -4.72
CA ALA A 89 27.80 12.25 -5.46
C ALA A 89 26.44 12.39 -6.18
N GLU A 90 25.38 12.55 -5.41
CA GLU A 90 24.03 12.74 -5.96
C GLU A 90 24.02 13.84 -7.03
N PRO A 91 23.36 13.59 -8.17
CA PRO A 91 23.32 14.54 -9.26
C PRO A 91 22.55 15.81 -8.88
N SER A 92 22.88 16.91 -9.52
CA SER A 92 22.11 18.14 -9.47
C SER A 92 21.70 18.57 -10.87
N VAL A 93 20.42 18.80 -11.07
CA VAL A 93 19.87 19.30 -12.33
C VAL A 93 20.46 20.66 -12.70
N LYS A 94 20.70 21.51 -11.69
CA LYS A 94 21.21 22.87 -11.89
C LYS A 94 22.66 22.89 -12.37
N ASP A 95 23.51 22.05 -11.80
CA ASP A 95 24.95 22.08 -12.07
C ASP A 95 25.37 21.02 -13.09
N HIS A 96 24.51 20.08 -13.42
CA HIS A 96 24.81 18.89 -14.25
C HIS A 96 26.06 18.13 -13.77
N LYS A 97 26.21 18.05 -12.44
CA LYS A 97 27.33 17.37 -11.76
C LYS A 97 26.77 16.24 -10.89
N GLY A 98 27.65 15.36 -10.49
CA GLY A 98 27.32 14.18 -9.71
C GLY A 98 27.24 12.92 -10.58
N ALA A 99 26.85 11.81 -9.98
CA ALA A 99 26.68 10.55 -10.67
C ALA A 99 25.48 10.60 -11.64
N LYS A 100 25.51 9.77 -12.64
CA LYS A 100 24.35 9.57 -13.51
C LYS A 100 23.34 8.70 -12.76
N LEU A 101 22.07 9.10 -12.76
CA LEU A 101 20.98 8.28 -12.23
C LEU A 101 20.72 7.09 -13.17
N ASP A 102 20.82 5.88 -12.64
CA ASP A 102 20.52 4.65 -13.40
C ASP A 102 19.01 4.37 -13.50
N GLY A 103 18.22 4.91 -12.60
CA GLY A 103 16.76 4.80 -12.57
C GLY A 103 16.21 4.14 -11.31
N PRO A 104 14.91 3.94 -11.22
CA PRO A 104 14.29 3.21 -10.12
C PRO A 104 14.71 1.73 -10.13
N LYS A 105 14.66 1.10 -8.97
CA LYS A 105 14.70 -0.35 -8.84
C LYS A 105 13.27 -0.84 -8.61
N GLU A 106 12.71 -1.44 -9.65
CA GLU A 106 11.33 -1.90 -9.65
C GLU A 106 11.06 -2.88 -8.49
N LEU A 107 9.90 -2.74 -7.87
CA LEU A 107 9.39 -3.71 -6.91
C LEU A 107 8.86 -4.93 -7.68
N ASN A 108 8.89 -6.09 -7.06
CA ASN A 108 8.56 -7.37 -7.71
C ASN A 108 7.19 -7.40 -8.41
N PHE A 109 6.19 -6.70 -7.88
CA PHE A 109 4.86 -6.64 -8.49
C PHE A 109 4.76 -5.63 -9.65
N MET A 110 5.72 -4.72 -9.80
CA MET A 110 5.76 -3.79 -10.93
C MET A 110 6.16 -4.49 -12.24
N ASP A 111 6.82 -5.66 -12.12
CA ASP A 111 7.24 -6.52 -13.24
C ASP A 111 6.18 -7.61 -13.58
N PHE A 112 4.96 -7.54 -13.03
CA PHE A 112 3.88 -8.46 -13.36
C PHE A 112 3.39 -8.27 -14.79
N ASP A 113 2.94 -9.37 -15.43
CA ASP A 113 2.52 -9.39 -16.82
C ASP A 113 1.42 -8.38 -17.16
N VAL A 114 0.59 -8.00 -16.17
CA VAL A 114 -0.56 -7.13 -16.35
C VAL A 114 -0.53 -5.96 -15.39
N ALA A 115 -0.68 -4.76 -15.95
CA ALA A 115 -0.93 -3.53 -15.23
C ALA A 115 -2.26 -2.91 -15.67
N GLY A 116 -3.14 -2.66 -14.72
CA GLY A 116 -4.39 -1.90 -14.86
C GLY A 116 -4.41 -0.72 -13.92
N SER A 117 -5.52 0.01 -13.93
CA SER A 117 -5.74 1.16 -13.05
C SER A 117 -7.21 1.26 -12.67
N ALA A 118 -7.50 1.60 -11.42
CA ALA A 118 -8.85 1.74 -10.92
C ALA A 118 -9.10 3.10 -10.26
N VAL A 119 -10.28 3.71 -10.54
CA VAL A 119 -10.76 4.86 -9.78
C VAL A 119 -11.42 4.38 -8.49
N THR A 120 -11.31 5.15 -7.44
CA THR A 120 -11.56 4.69 -6.07
C THR A 120 -12.74 5.36 -5.37
N TYR A 121 -13.38 6.39 -5.96
CA TYR A 121 -14.48 7.15 -5.35
C TYR A 121 -15.54 6.23 -4.71
N ASP A 122 -16.20 6.72 -3.67
CA ASP A 122 -17.36 6.06 -3.05
C ASP A 122 -18.67 6.80 -3.32
N SER A 123 -19.77 6.39 -2.69
CA SER A 123 -21.09 7.00 -2.91
C SER A 123 -21.23 8.43 -2.41
N CYS A 124 -20.22 9.00 -1.70
CA CYS A 124 -20.29 10.37 -1.16
C CYS A 124 -19.01 11.19 -1.32
N SER A 125 -17.89 10.60 -1.75
CA SER A 125 -16.60 11.29 -1.84
C SER A 125 -15.77 10.83 -3.03
N PHE A 126 -15.04 11.77 -3.64
CA PHE A 126 -13.94 11.44 -4.57
C PHE A 126 -12.64 11.05 -3.84
N ALA A 127 -12.55 11.34 -2.54
CA ALA A 127 -11.47 10.91 -1.66
C ALA A 127 -12.08 9.98 -0.58
N PRO A 128 -12.33 8.70 -0.94
CA PRO A 128 -13.10 7.74 -0.13
C PRO A 128 -12.31 7.26 1.08
N ASP A 129 -12.98 6.54 1.99
CA ASP A 129 -12.31 5.82 3.08
C ASP A 129 -12.08 4.33 2.76
N SER A 130 -11.22 3.67 3.57
CA SER A 130 -10.88 2.25 3.39
C SER A 130 -12.10 1.32 3.50
N ALA A 131 -13.13 1.67 4.30
CA ALA A 131 -14.32 0.82 4.45
C ALA A 131 -15.10 0.72 3.13
N SER A 132 -15.36 1.86 2.48
CA SER A 132 -16.10 1.94 1.23
C SER A 132 -15.30 1.42 0.03
N THR A 133 -13.99 1.64 0.00
CA THR A 133 -13.14 1.14 -1.09
C THR A 133 -12.91 -0.35 -1.00
N ALA A 134 -12.62 -0.90 0.18
CA ALA A 134 -12.51 -2.34 0.38
C ALA A 134 -13.85 -3.05 0.13
N THR A 135 -15.00 -2.45 0.52
CA THR A 135 -16.32 -2.92 0.13
C THR A 135 -16.45 -3.03 -1.39
N SER A 136 -16.02 -2.00 -2.14
CA SER A 136 -16.06 -2.02 -3.61
C SER A 136 -15.22 -3.17 -4.19
N ILE A 137 -14.03 -3.42 -3.64
CA ILE A 137 -13.13 -4.49 -4.07
C ILE A 137 -13.67 -5.88 -3.69
N ALA A 138 -14.26 -6.01 -2.51
CA ALA A 138 -14.71 -7.29 -1.98
C ALA A 138 -16.08 -7.74 -2.52
N THR A 139 -16.96 -6.79 -2.89
CA THR A 139 -18.38 -7.09 -3.22
C THR A 139 -18.83 -6.61 -4.60
N GLY A 140 -18.10 -5.65 -5.21
CA GLY A 140 -18.49 -5.01 -6.46
C GLY A 140 -19.58 -3.94 -6.32
N TYR A 141 -19.85 -3.46 -5.13
CA TYR A 141 -20.82 -2.40 -4.86
C TYR A 141 -20.16 -1.17 -4.22
N LYS A 142 -20.70 0.00 -4.54
CA LYS A 142 -20.36 1.25 -3.82
C LYS A 142 -21.21 1.35 -2.56
N THR A 143 -20.67 2.06 -1.56
CA THR A 143 -21.36 2.43 -0.34
C THR A 143 -20.87 3.79 0.16
N TYR A 144 -21.40 4.30 1.25
CA TYR A 144 -20.88 5.52 1.88
C TYR A 144 -19.59 5.26 2.66
N SER A 145 -18.75 6.28 2.75
CA SER A 145 -17.58 6.27 3.64
C SER A 145 -17.96 5.78 5.04
N GLY A 146 -17.15 4.88 5.60
CA GLY A 146 -17.35 4.31 6.91
C GLY A 146 -18.27 3.08 6.98
N MET A 147 -18.90 2.67 5.88
CA MET A 147 -19.76 1.48 5.83
C MET A 147 -19.00 0.28 5.25
N ILE A 148 -19.27 -0.90 5.78
CA ILE A 148 -18.65 -2.17 5.39
C ILE A 148 -19.72 -3.11 4.83
N ASN A 149 -19.63 -3.45 3.55
CA ASN A 149 -20.45 -4.44 2.84
C ASN A 149 -21.96 -4.26 3.04
N THR A 150 -22.40 -3.00 3.17
CA THR A 150 -23.81 -2.65 3.26
C THR A 150 -24.18 -1.60 2.21
N ASP A 151 -25.46 -1.51 1.87
CA ASP A 151 -25.97 -0.39 1.08
C ASP A 151 -25.90 0.93 1.87
N GLU A 152 -26.15 2.05 1.20
CA GLU A 152 -26.09 3.39 1.78
C GLU A 152 -27.11 3.62 2.91
N THR A 153 -28.07 2.73 3.08
CA THR A 153 -29.05 2.74 4.18
C THR A 153 -28.61 1.89 5.37
N GLY A 154 -27.56 1.06 5.21
CA GLY A 154 -27.10 0.12 6.22
C GLY A 154 -28.07 -1.03 6.51
N THR A 155 -29.01 -1.29 5.57
CA THR A 155 -30.06 -2.30 5.77
C THR A 155 -29.93 -3.54 4.90
N LYS A 156 -29.24 -3.41 3.74
CA LYS A 156 -28.95 -4.51 2.84
C LYS A 156 -27.45 -4.82 2.92
N THR A 157 -27.11 -6.08 3.08
CA THR A 157 -25.73 -6.57 3.06
C THR A 157 -25.35 -7.09 1.67
N TYR A 158 -24.05 -7.07 1.36
CA TYR A 158 -23.45 -7.55 0.13
C TYR A 158 -22.47 -8.68 0.43
N GLU A 159 -22.75 -9.88 -0.10
CA GLU A 159 -21.86 -11.03 0.05
C GLU A 159 -20.51 -10.78 -0.64
N THR A 160 -19.43 -11.09 0.02
CA THR A 160 -18.05 -10.84 -0.44
C THR A 160 -17.55 -11.96 -1.35
N VAL A 161 -16.51 -11.68 -2.13
CA VAL A 161 -15.83 -12.71 -2.93
C VAL A 161 -15.26 -13.84 -2.05
N ALA A 162 -14.77 -13.50 -0.86
CA ALA A 162 -14.19 -14.45 0.09
C ALA A 162 -15.25 -15.43 0.62
N GLU A 163 -16.43 -14.91 1.02
CA GLU A 163 -17.57 -15.72 1.44
C GLU A 163 -18.05 -16.65 0.32
N LYS A 164 -18.22 -16.11 -0.90
CA LYS A 164 -18.61 -16.92 -2.07
C LYS A 164 -17.64 -18.06 -2.35
N LEU A 165 -16.34 -17.81 -2.26
CA LEU A 165 -15.34 -18.85 -2.45
C LEU A 165 -15.40 -19.91 -1.35
N HIS A 166 -15.57 -19.49 -0.11
CA HIS A 166 -15.70 -20.39 1.03
C HIS A 166 -16.96 -21.26 0.90
N GLU A 167 -18.12 -20.65 0.62
CA GLU A 167 -19.40 -21.34 0.57
C GLU A 167 -19.59 -22.15 -0.72
N GLN A 168 -19.34 -21.54 -1.90
CA GLN A 168 -19.67 -22.17 -3.19
C GLN A 168 -18.61 -23.16 -3.64
N LYS A 169 -17.34 -22.97 -3.22
CA LYS A 169 -16.22 -23.82 -3.64
C LYS A 169 -15.61 -24.66 -2.51
N GLY A 170 -15.93 -24.33 -1.26
CA GLY A 170 -15.31 -24.93 -0.09
C GLY A 170 -13.81 -24.65 -0.03
N TRP A 171 -13.41 -23.49 -0.52
CA TRP A 171 -12.05 -23.01 -0.41
C TRP A 171 -11.76 -22.57 1.01
N LYS A 172 -10.50 -22.68 1.40
CA LYS A 172 -10.04 -22.03 2.62
C LYS A 172 -9.84 -20.55 2.38
N VAL A 173 -10.06 -19.73 3.40
CA VAL A 173 -9.87 -18.28 3.35
C VAL A 173 -8.90 -17.83 4.43
N GLY A 174 -7.97 -16.96 4.04
CA GLY A 174 -7.06 -16.27 4.94
C GLY A 174 -7.16 -14.75 4.81
N VAL A 175 -7.06 -14.07 5.94
CA VAL A 175 -7.01 -12.61 6.02
C VAL A 175 -5.79 -12.22 6.87
N VAL A 176 -4.89 -11.46 6.27
CA VAL A 176 -3.64 -10.99 6.90
C VAL A 176 -3.60 -9.48 6.84
N SER A 177 -3.17 -8.81 7.91
CA SER A 177 -3.05 -7.37 7.92
C SER A 177 -1.95 -6.88 8.86
N SER A 178 -1.20 -5.88 8.47
CA SER A 178 -0.26 -5.20 9.36
C SER A 178 -0.94 -4.26 10.37
N VAL A 179 -2.25 -3.99 10.22
CA VAL A 179 -3.07 -3.28 11.21
C VAL A 179 -4.00 -4.24 11.95
N ASN A 180 -4.94 -3.71 12.73
CA ASN A 180 -5.86 -4.54 13.52
C ASN A 180 -6.74 -5.41 12.61
N LEU A 181 -6.90 -6.70 12.96
CA LEU A 181 -7.66 -7.65 12.15
C LEU A 181 -9.12 -7.26 11.95
N ASN A 182 -9.72 -6.51 12.86
CA ASN A 182 -11.07 -5.96 12.73
C ASN A 182 -11.08 -4.47 12.32
N HIS A 183 -10.01 -3.98 11.67
CA HIS A 183 -10.00 -2.71 10.95
C HIS A 183 -10.82 -2.81 9.66
N ALA A 184 -11.10 -1.68 9.02
CA ALA A 184 -12.06 -1.61 7.92
C ALA A 184 -11.72 -2.48 6.72
N THR A 185 -10.47 -2.45 6.25
CA THR A 185 -10.04 -3.17 5.04
C THR A 185 -10.08 -4.68 5.21
N PRO A 186 -9.49 -5.31 6.25
CA PRO A 186 -9.66 -6.74 6.46
C PRO A 186 -11.12 -7.12 6.74
N ALA A 187 -11.86 -6.28 7.49
CA ALA A 187 -13.27 -6.51 7.81
C ALA A 187 -14.16 -6.61 6.56
N ALA A 188 -13.85 -5.87 5.50
CA ALA A 188 -14.60 -5.91 4.25
C ALA A 188 -14.56 -7.27 3.52
N PHE A 189 -13.79 -8.24 3.98
CA PHE A 189 -13.77 -9.58 3.41
C PHE A 189 -14.62 -10.60 4.20
N TYR A 190 -15.15 -10.22 5.40
CA TYR A 190 -15.91 -11.14 6.25
C TYR A 190 -17.03 -10.48 7.09
N ALA A 191 -17.14 -9.16 7.12
CA ALA A 191 -18.10 -8.47 7.99
C ALA A 191 -19.05 -7.53 7.23
N HIS A 192 -20.23 -7.25 7.82
CA HIS A 192 -21.32 -6.48 7.22
C HIS A 192 -21.85 -5.48 8.23
N GLN A 193 -21.18 -4.35 8.39
CA GLN A 193 -21.51 -3.38 9.41
C GLN A 193 -21.83 -2.00 8.83
N PRO A 194 -22.86 -1.30 9.32
CA PRO A 194 -23.19 0.06 8.89
C PRO A 194 -22.15 1.09 9.37
N SER A 195 -21.16 0.68 10.15
CA SER A 195 -20.06 1.52 10.61
C SER A 195 -18.80 0.72 10.88
N ARG A 196 -17.67 1.17 10.31
CA ARG A 196 -16.34 0.64 10.57
C ARG A 196 -15.91 0.75 12.05
N ASN A 197 -16.60 1.58 12.83
CA ASN A 197 -16.33 1.76 14.24
C ASN A 197 -17.02 0.71 15.15
N ASN A 198 -17.84 -0.18 14.57
CA ASN A 198 -18.45 -1.30 15.25
C ASN A 198 -17.44 -2.45 15.45
N TYR A 199 -16.28 -2.13 16.02
CA TYR A 199 -15.15 -3.06 16.13
C TYR A 199 -15.51 -4.38 16.81
N TYR A 200 -16.37 -4.34 17.85
CA TYR A 200 -16.78 -5.56 18.54
C TYR A 200 -17.62 -6.45 17.64
N GLU A 201 -18.63 -5.88 17.01
CA GLU A 201 -19.54 -6.57 16.08
C GLU A 201 -18.78 -7.14 14.88
N ILE A 202 -17.84 -6.37 14.31
CA ILE A 202 -16.91 -6.84 13.26
C ILE A 202 -16.11 -8.06 13.76
N GLY A 203 -15.62 -8.02 14.99
CA GLY A 203 -14.88 -9.14 15.59
C GLY A 203 -15.75 -10.37 15.84
N VAL A 204 -17.05 -10.18 16.15
CA VAL A 204 -18.01 -11.29 16.23
C VAL A 204 -18.18 -11.93 14.86
N GLU A 205 -18.41 -11.14 13.81
CA GLU A 205 -18.55 -11.64 12.43
C GLU A 205 -17.27 -12.31 11.92
N MET A 206 -16.09 -11.83 12.33
CA MET A 206 -14.81 -12.49 12.04
C MET A 206 -14.80 -13.93 12.58
N VAL A 207 -15.23 -14.14 13.81
CA VAL A 207 -15.28 -15.48 14.42
C VAL A 207 -16.36 -16.34 13.76
N GLU A 208 -17.51 -15.75 13.43
CA GLU A 208 -18.66 -16.42 12.80
C GLU A 208 -18.41 -16.78 11.32
N SER A 209 -17.54 -16.05 10.61
CA SER A 209 -17.16 -16.35 9.22
C SER A 209 -16.64 -17.77 9.02
N GLY A 210 -16.02 -18.31 10.06
CA GLY A 210 -15.45 -19.64 10.01
C GLY A 210 -14.23 -19.77 9.11
N PHE A 211 -13.66 -18.66 8.59
CA PHE A 211 -12.45 -18.65 7.78
C PHE A 211 -11.26 -19.25 8.54
N GLU A 212 -10.34 -19.84 7.83
CA GLU A 212 -9.35 -20.72 8.44
C GLU A 212 -8.13 -19.99 8.99
N TYR A 213 -7.82 -18.78 8.49
CA TYR A 213 -6.58 -18.10 8.89
C TYR A 213 -6.78 -16.60 9.03
N PHE A 214 -6.46 -16.07 10.20
CA PHE A 214 -6.34 -14.64 10.47
C PHE A 214 -4.98 -14.36 11.10
N ALA A 215 -4.26 -13.34 10.63
CA ALA A 215 -2.95 -12.99 11.19
C ALA A 215 -2.65 -11.49 11.08
N GLY A 216 -2.07 -10.92 12.13
CA GLY A 216 -1.66 -9.51 12.15
C GLY A 216 -1.83 -8.83 13.50
N GLY A 217 -2.25 -7.56 13.48
CA GLY A 217 -2.49 -6.77 14.69
C GLY A 217 -3.66 -7.28 15.54
N ALA A 218 -3.69 -6.88 16.80
CA ALA A 218 -4.71 -7.31 17.75
C ALA A 218 -6.11 -6.75 17.42
N LEU A 219 -7.13 -7.43 17.93
CA LEU A 219 -8.52 -6.97 17.79
C LEU A 219 -8.75 -5.70 18.61
N LYS A 220 -9.32 -4.67 17.99
CA LYS A 220 -9.79 -3.47 18.70
C LYS A 220 -11.06 -3.80 19.48
N LYS A 221 -11.17 -3.24 20.70
CA LYS A 221 -12.36 -3.39 21.55
C LYS A 221 -12.81 -4.84 21.77
N PRO A 222 -11.92 -5.78 22.10
CA PRO A 222 -12.26 -7.21 22.17
C PRO A 222 -13.35 -7.55 23.19
N THR A 223 -13.64 -6.68 24.13
CA THR A 223 -14.72 -6.81 25.14
C THR A 223 -15.79 -5.72 24.99
N GLY A 224 -15.91 -5.11 23.81
CA GLY A 224 -16.83 -4.01 23.53
C GLY A 224 -16.35 -2.64 24.04
N ASN A 225 -17.07 -1.59 23.66
CA ASN A 225 -16.72 -0.21 24.03
C ASN A 225 -16.76 0.03 25.55
N ASN A 226 -17.69 -0.62 26.25
CA ASN A 226 -17.88 -0.50 27.71
C ASN A 226 -17.11 -1.59 28.47
N LYS A 227 -16.38 -2.47 27.81
CA LYS A 227 -15.71 -3.64 28.38
C LYS A 227 -16.67 -4.59 29.16
N ASP A 228 -17.88 -4.72 28.67
CA ASP A 228 -18.97 -5.50 29.27
C ASP A 228 -19.47 -6.65 28.39
N GLN A 229 -18.86 -6.80 27.22
CA GLN A 229 -19.12 -7.88 26.28
C GLN A 229 -18.19 -9.07 26.52
N LYS A 230 -18.59 -10.27 26.04
CA LYS A 230 -17.74 -11.45 26.04
C LYS A 230 -16.47 -11.18 25.23
N ASP A 231 -15.33 -11.64 25.75
CA ASP A 231 -14.06 -11.45 25.05
C ASP A 231 -14.04 -12.19 23.70
N LEU A 232 -13.68 -11.49 22.62
CA LEU A 232 -13.64 -12.04 21.25
C LEU A 232 -12.65 -13.19 21.11
N TYR A 233 -11.52 -13.17 21.82
CA TYR A 233 -10.56 -14.26 21.78
C TYR A 233 -11.08 -15.52 22.47
N ASP A 234 -11.91 -15.37 23.52
CA ASP A 234 -12.57 -16.51 24.16
C ASP A 234 -13.67 -17.06 23.26
N MET A 235 -14.42 -16.18 22.56
CA MET A 235 -15.38 -16.61 21.55
C MET A 235 -14.69 -17.39 20.41
N ALA A 236 -13.55 -16.90 19.94
CA ALA A 236 -12.77 -17.58 18.90
C ALA A 236 -12.30 -18.97 19.35
N LYS A 237 -11.79 -19.11 20.59
CA LYS A 237 -11.40 -20.42 21.15
C LYS A 237 -12.59 -21.38 21.25
N GLU A 238 -13.75 -20.91 21.66
CA GLU A 238 -14.99 -21.70 21.71
C GLU A 238 -15.48 -22.13 20.32
N ALA A 239 -15.25 -21.27 19.29
CA ALA A 239 -15.53 -21.58 17.89
C ALA A 239 -14.46 -22.50 17.24
N GLY A 240 -13.47 -22.94 18.01
CA GLY A 240 -12.45 -23.89 17.59
C GLY A 240 -11.18 -23.27 17.00
N TYR A 241 -11.01 -21.96 17.12
CA TYR A 241 -9.75 -21.31 16.70
C TYR A 241 -8.63 -21.57 17.70
N LYS A 242 -7.46 -21.83 17.17
CA LYS A 242 -6.21 -21.77 17.91
C LYS A 242 -5.70 -20.34 17.86
N VAL A 243 -5.73 -19.66 18.99
CA VAL A 243 -5.27 -18.27 19.10
C VAL A 243 -3.86 -18.25 19.68
N THR A 244 -2.94 -17.55 19.02
CA THR A 244 -1.58 -17.32 19.51
C THR A 244 -1.25 -15.83 19.52
N THR A 245 -0.42 -15.42 20.48
CA THR A 245 0.04 -14.04 20.65
C THR A 245 1.56 -13.99 20.82
N THR A 246 2.26 -15.06 20.47
CA THR A 246 3.72 -15.12 20.49
C THR A 246 4.24 -15.79 19.22
N GLN A 247 5.39 -15.34 18.73
CA GLN A 247 6.04 -15.93 17.57
C GLN A 247 6.43 -17.40 17.83
N ALA A 248 6.84 -17.72 19.06
CA ALA A 248 7.19 -19.08 19.46
C ALA A 248 6.02 -20.06 19.34
N ASP A 249 4.79 -19.62 19.59
CA ASP A 249 3.60 -20.44 19.42
C ASP A 249 3.09 -20.40 17.99
N ALA A 250 3.16 -19.27 17.31
CA ALA A 250 2.86 -19.14 15.90
C ALA A 250 3.76 -20.05 15.03
N ALA A 251 5.03 -20.19 15.38
CA ALA A 251 5.96 -21.09 14.70
C ALA A 251 5.56 -22.58 14.79
N LYS A 252 4.78 -22.99 15.81
CA LYS A 252 4.29 -24.37 16.00
C LYS A 252 3.03 -24.67 15.20
N ILE A 253 2.40 -23.66 14.61
CA ILE A 253 1.23 -23.82 13.74
C ILE A 253 1.64 -24.57 12.47
N THR A 254 0.79 -25.47 12.03
CA THR A 254 1.03 -26.34 10.86
C THR A 254 -0.27 -26.49 10.05
N ALA A 255 -0.20 -27.13 8.89
CA ALA A 255 -1.34 -27.48 8.04
C ALA A 255 -2.43 -28.33 8.75
N LYS A 256 -2.15 -28.90 9.92
CA LYS A 256 -3.12 -29.66 10.73
C LYS A 256 -4.03 -28.76 11.56
N ASP A 257 -3.62 -27.54 11.81
CA ASP A 257 -4.38 -26.54 12.54
C ASP A 257 -5.38 -25.89 11.55
N GLN A 258 -6.68 -26.20 11.70
CA GLN A 258 -7.69 -25.88 10.69
C GLN A 258 -8.25 -24.45 10.81
N LYS A 259 -8.24 -23.89 12.02
CA LYS A 259 -8.69 -22.53 12.30
C LYS A 259 -7.70 -21.84 13.22
N VAL A 260 -7.11 -20.76 12.75
CA VAL A 260 -5.99 -20.11 13.43
C VAL A 260 -6.15 -18.58 13.44
N ILE A 261 -5.91 -17.98 14.59
CA ILE A 261 -5.74 -16.53 14.74
C ILE A 261 -4.35 -16.29 15.32
N LEU A 262 -3.49 -15.62 14.56
CA LEU A 262 -2.15 -15.23 14.97
C LEU A 262 -2.11 -13.72 15.21
N ILE A 263 -1.96 -13.32 16.46
CA ILE A 263 -1.74 -11.90 16.81
C ILE A 263 -0.24 -11.70 16.95
N ASP A 264 0.25 -10.61 16.37
CA ASP A 264 1.66 -10.24 16.48
C ASP A 264 2.08 -10.09 17.95
N GLU A 265 3.30 -10.53 18.27
CA GLU A 265 3.85 -10.42 19.62
C GLU A 265 4.26 -8.98 19.96
N HIS A 266 4.67 -8.22 18.94
CA HIS A 266 5.19 -6.87 19.07
C HIS A 266 4.17 -5.87 18.50
N LEU A 267 3.31 -5.39 19.38
CA LEU A 267 2.24 -4.47 19.03
C LEU A 267 2.63 -3.02 19.38
N ALA A 268 2.40 -2.12 18.47
CA ALA A 268 2.59 -0.69 18.64
C ALA A 268 1.45 0.09 17.96
N ASP A 269 1.39 1.39 18.19
CA ASP A 269 0.46 2.29 17.51
C ASP A 269 -0.97 1.70 17.38
N SER A 270 -1.75 1.78 18.45
CA SER A 270 -3.12 1.27 18.49
C SER A 270 -3.29 -0.25 18.43
N ASP A 271 -2.33 -1.00 18.96
CA ASP A 271 -2.30 -2.47 18.97
C ASP A 271 -2.21 -3.11 17.56
N ALA A 272 -1.65 -2.39 16.57
CA ALA A 272 -1.26 -2.91 15.26
C ALA A 272 0.16 -3.51 15.31
N MET A 273 0.63 -4.13 14.23
CA MET A 273 2.04 -4.50 14.08
C MET A 273 2.94 -3.26 14.12
N ASP A 274 4.20 -3.42 14.48
CA ASP A 274 5.20 -2.35 14.32
C ASP A 274 5.27 -1.87 12.87
N TYR A 275 5.69 -0.60 12.67
CA TYR A 275 6.15 -0.17 11.36
C TYR A 275 7.41 -0.97 10.98
N GLU A 276 7.58 -1.29 9.71
CA GLU A 276 8.77 -2.03 9.26
C GLU A 276 10.07 -1.31 9.66
N LEU A 277 10.06 0.03 9.70
CA LEU A 277 11.19 0.83 10.12
C LEU A 277 11.56 0.62 11.61
N ASP A 278 10.60 0.27 12.45
CA ASP A 278 10.77 0.06 13.90
C ASP A 278 11.03 -1.40 14.25
N ARG A 279 10.65 -2.34 13.37
CA ARG A 279 10.76 -3.79 13.58
C ARG A 279 12.21 -4.19 13.88
N GLN A 280 12.39 -4.97 14.94
CA GLN A 280 13.70 -5.43 15.38
C GLN A 280 14.09 -6.76 14.69
N SER A 281 15.38 -7.00 14.63
CA SER A 281 15.89 -8.26 14.05
C SER A 281 15.37 -9.48 14.81
N GLY A 282 14.73 -10.39 14.10
CA GLY A 282 14.15 -11.63 14.65
C GLY A 282 12.65 -11.54 14.94
N GLU A 283 12.05 -10.37 14.85
CA GLU A 283 10.60 -10.20 14.88
C GLU A 283 9.99 -10.55 13.52
N TRP A 284 8.81 -11.15 13.52
CA TRP A 284 8.12 -11.51 12.29
C TRP A 284 7.68 -10.26 11.52
N ALA A 285 7.93 -10.31 10.22
CA ALA A 285 7.41 -9.34 9.27
C ALA A 285 6.04 -9.79 8.69
N LEU A 286 5.36 -8.90 7.96
CA LEU A 286 4.14 -9.24 7.23
C LEU A 286 4.32 -10.47 6.33
N ALA A 287 5.48 -10.60 5.69
CA ALA A 287 5.84 -11.75 4.85
C ALA A 287 5.83 -13.09 5.60
N ASP A 288 6.22 -13.11 6.90
CA ASP A 288 6.21 -14.34 7.71
C ASP A 288 4.79 -14.81 7.99
N TYR A 289 3.84 -13.88 8.20
CA TYR A 289 2.43 -14.20 8.36
C TYR A 289 1.80 -14.71 7.06
N VAL A 290 2.16 -14.15 5.90
CA VAL A 290 1.74 -14.67 4.59
C VAL A 290 2.30 -16.09 4.38
N LYS A 291 3.56 -16.32 4.67
CA LYS A 291 4.18 -17.65 4.56
C LYS A 291 3.50 -18.67 5.47
N LYS A 292 3.21 -18.30 6.72
CA LYS A 292 2.49 -19.17 7.65
C LYS A 292 1.04 -19.41 7.19
N GLY A 293 0.40 -18.41 6.60
CA GLY A 293 -0.93 -18.54 6.01
C GLY A 293 -0.97 -19.56 4.89
N ILE A 294 0.00 -19.56 4.00
CA ILE A 294 0.13 -20.58 2.94
C ILE A 294 0.21 -21.99 3.56
N GLU A 295 1.03 -22.18 4.60
CA GLU A 295 1.16 -23.48 5.27
C GLU A 295 -0.18 -24.01 5.83
N VAL A 296 -1.04 -23.12 6.36
CA VAL A 296 -2.35 -23.48 6.91
C VAL A 296 -3.40 -23.68 5.83
N LEU A 297 -3.36 -22.85 4.80
CA LEU A 297 -4.41 -22.77 3.78
C LEU A 297 -4.22 -23.76 2.65
N ASP A 298 -2.98 -24.13 2.31
CA ASP A 298 -2.73 -25.03 1.17
C ASP A 298 -3.48 -26.35 1.31
N ASN A 299 -4.22 -26.71 0.24
CA ASN A 299 -5.06 -27.89 0.19
C ASN A 299 -5.47 -28.23 -1.26
N ASP A 300 -6.05 -29.41 -1.44
CA ASP A 300 -6.44 -29.89 -2.77
C ASP A 300 -7.56 -29.08 -3.46
N LYS A 301 -8.41 -28.38 -2.71
CA LYS A 301 -9.52 -27.59 -3.28
C LYS A 301 -9.08 -26.21 -3.74
N GLY A 302 -8.18 -25.56 -3.01
CA GLY A 302 -7.68 -24.21 -3.22
C GLY A 302 -7.95 -23.27 -2.05
N PHE A 303 -7.38 -22.07 -2.15
CA PHE A 303 -7.59 -21.02 -1.17
C PHE A 303 -7.62 -19.61 -1.77
N PHE A 304 -8.20 -18.71 -1.00
CA PHE A 304 -8.12 -17.27 -1.19
C PHE A 304 -7.42 -16.64 0.01
N MET A 305 -6.41 -15.82 -0.22
CA MET A 305 -5.74 -15.04 0.82
C MET A 305 -5.76 -13.57 0.46
N MET A 306 -6.38 -12.75 1.32
CA MET A 306 -6.20 -11.30 1.30
C MET A 306 -5.08 -10.94 2.27
N CYS A 307 -4.16 -10.08 1.84
CA CYS A 307 -3.09 -9.52 2.67
C CYS A 307 -3.05 -8.00 2.52
N GLU A 308 -3.12 -7.30 3.64
CA GLU A 308 -3.11 -5.85 3.70
C GLU A 308 -1.79 -5.32 4.27
N GLY A 309 -1.19 -4.36 3.55
CA GLY A 309 -0.16 -3.47 4.05
C GLY A 309 -0.78 -2.19 4.62
N GLY A 310 -1.48 -2.30 5.75
CA GLY A 310 -2.29 -1.21 6.32
C GLY A 310 -1.48 -0.07 6.92
N LYS A 311 -0.23 -0.33 7.30
CA LYS A 311 0.66 0.69 7.87
C LYS A 311 1.15 1.71 6.84
N ILE A 312 1.04 1.44 5.53
CA ILE A 312 1.35 2.41 4.47
C ILE A 312 0.42 3.63 4.61
N ASP A 313 -0.89 3.39 4.76
CA ASP A 313 -1.89 4.43 4.96
C ASP A 313 -1.60 5.28 6.21
N TRP A 314 -1.33 4.62 7.35
CA TRP A 314 -1.08 5.32 8.61
C TRP A 314 0.19 6.20 8.53
N ALA A 315 1.24 5.71 7.87
CA ALA A 315 2.44 6.50 7.60
C ALA A 315 2.15 7.72 6.70
N CYS A 316 1.33 7.53 5.65
CA CYS A 316 0.91 8.60 4.74
C CYS A 316 0.04 9.64 5.46
N HIS A 317 -0.88 9.21 6.33
CA HIS A 317 -1.67 10.11 7.18
C HIS A 317 -0.80 10.98 8.06
N ALA A 318 0.29 10.44 8.59
CA ALA A 318 1.25 11.19 9.41
C ALA A 318 2.28 11.97 8.56
N ASN A 319 2.20 11.88 7.25
CA ASN A 319 3.19 12.42 6.31
C ASN A 319 4.64 12.00 6.66
N ASP A 320 4.83 10.71 6.95
CA ASP A 320 6.13 10.08 7.25
C ASP A 320 6.61 9.28 6.03
N ALA A 321 7.40 9.91 5.15
CA ALA A 321 7.86 9.28 3.92
C ALA A 321 8.79 8.08 4.17
N GLY A 322 9.60 8.11 5.22
CA GLY A 322 10.50 7.00 5.56
C GLY A 322 9.73 5.76 5.97
N SER A 323 8.71 5.89 6.81
CA SER A 323 7.82 4.78 7.18
C SER A 323 6.96 4.34 5.99
N THR A 324 6.41 5.28 5.19
CA THR A 324 5.65 4.94 3.97
C THR A 324 6.47 4.06 3.02
N VAL A 325 7.71 4.43 2.74
CA VAL A 325 8.63 3.65 1.89
C VAL A 325 8.91 2.28 2.50
N SER A 326 9.24 2.23 3.80
CA SER A 326 9.59 0.97 4.47
C SER A 326 8.42 -0.03 4.48
N ASP A 327 7.21 0.44 4.78
CA ASP A 327 6.02 -0.43 4.81
C ASP A 327 5.54 -0.84 3.40
N THR A 328 5.78 0.01 2.37
CA THR A 328 5.59 -0.39 0.96
C THR A 328 6.56 -1.51 0.57
N LEU A 329 7.81 -1.46 1.01
CA LEU A 329 8.80 -2.53 0.81
C LEU A 329 8.42 -3.81 1.57
N ALA A 330 7.90 -3.70 2.80
CA ALA A 330 7.40 -4.84 3.55
C ALA A 330 6.21 -5.53 2.85
N LEU A 331 5.33 -4.77 2.19
CA LEU A 331 4.29 -5.33 1.34
C LEU A 331 4.90 -6.06 0.12
N ALA A 332 5.89 -5.48 -0.54
CA ALA A 332 6.59 -6.14 -1.65
C ALA A 332 7.27 -7.45 -1.22
N ASP A 333 7.85 -7.50 -0.02
CA ASP A 333 8.41 -8.73 0.55
C ASP A 333 7.32 -9.79 0.82
N ALA A 334 6.13 -9.37 1.27
CA ALA A 334 4.98 -10.25 1.42
C ALA A 334 4.47 -10.78 0.06
N VAL A 335 4.43 -9.93 -0.97
CA VAL A 335 4.12 -10.34 -2.36
C VAL A 335 5.15 -11.35 -2.87
N GLN A 336 6.44 -11.19 -2.53
CA GLN A 336 7.49 -12.14 -2.93
C GLN A 336 7.21 -13.56 -2.46
N VAL A 337 6.62 -13.73 -1.29
CA VAL A 337 6.22 -15.05 -0.79
C VAL A 337 5.19 -15.71 -1.70
N ALA A 338 4.20 -14.95 -2.19
CA ALA A 338 3.21 -15.44 -3.14
C ALA A 338 3.83 -15.74 -4.53
N VAL A 339 4.75 -14.89 -4.99
CA VAL A 339 5.51 -15.13 -6.23
C VAL A 339 6.33 -16.42 -6.13
N ASP A 340 6.98 -16.68 -5.01
CA ASP A 340 7.74 -17.91 -4.81
C ASP A 340 6.86 -19.16 -4.72
N PHE A 341 5.66 -19.05 -4.15
CA PHE A 341 4.64 -20.09 -4.20
C PHE A 341 4.15 -20.34 -5.63
N ALA A 342 3.86 -19.28 -6.38
CA ALA A 342 3.39 -19.36 -7.76
C ALA A 342 4.40 -20.06 -8.68
N LYS A 343 5.71 -19.93 -8.46
CA LYS A 343 6.73 -20.68 -9.22
C LYS A 343 6.55 -22.21 -9.16
N GLN A 344 5.96 -22.72 -8.08
CA GLN A 344 5.68 -24.14 -7.91
C GLN A 344 4.26 -24.50 -8.37
N HIS A 345 3.37 -23.51 -8.55
CA HIS A 345 1.96 -23.63 -8.88
C HIS A 345 1.55 -22.68 -10.03
N ALA A 346 2.44 -22.49 -11.02
CA ALA A 346 2.29 -21.47 -12.06
C ALA A 346 0.97 -21.54 -12.84
N ASP A 347 0.49 -22.76 -13.12
CA ASP A 347 -0.75 -22.99 -13.87
C ASP A 347 -2.03 -22.92 -13.00
N GLU A 348 -1.92 -22.57 -11.72
CA GLU A 348 -3.00 -22.65 -10.74
C GLU A 348 -3.11 -21.40 -9.84
N THR A 349 -2.19 -20.45 -9.98
CA THR A 349 -2.11 -19.27 -9.09
C THR A 349 -2.49 -18.00 -9.83
N LEU A 350 -3.22 -17.12 -9.15
CA LEU A 350 -3.46 -15.73 -9.53
C LEU A 350 -2.98 -14.84 -8.38
N ILE A 351 -2.15 -13.85 -8.69
CA ILE A 351 -1.69 -12.83 -7.75
C ILE A 351 -2.20 -11.48 -8.22
N LEU A 352 -2.84 -10.73 -7.33
CA LEU A 352 -3.26 -9.35 -7.53
C LEU A 352 -2.60 -8.46 -6.49
N VAL A 353 -2.09 -7.31 -6.92
CA VAL A 353 -1.57 -6.26 -6.03
C VAL A 353 -2.22 -4.94 -6.42
N THR A 354 -2.87 -4.28 -5.46
CA THR A 354 -3.53 -2.99 -5.68
C THR A 354 -3.46 -2.13 -4.43
N GLY A 355 -3.77 -0.86 -4.54
CA GLY A 355 -4.23 -0.04 -3.42
C GLY A 355 -5.74 -0.02 -3.36
N ASP A 356 -6.28 0.48 -2.29
CA ASP A 356 -7.72 0.74 -2.15
C ASP A 356 -8.06 2.22 -2.40
N HIS A 357 -7.21 3.15 -2.00
CA HIS A 357 -7.19 4.58 -2.29
C HIS A 357 -5.76 5.14 -2.19
N GLU A 358 -5.59 6.43 -2.41
CA GLU A 358 -4.35 7.16 -2.09
C GLU A 358 -4.52 7.95 -0.79
N THR A 359 -3.44 8.05 -0.01
CA THR A 359 -3.39 8.81 1.24
C THR A 359 -2.23 9.78 1.25
N GLY A 360 -2.51 10.98 1.78
CA GLY A 360 -1.52 12.01 2.03
C GLY A 360 -1.26 12.94 0.84
N GLY A 361 -1.62 12.56 -0.37
CA GLY A 361 -1.26 13.32 -1.57
C GLY A 361 0.25 13.42 -1.73
N LEU A 362 0.95 12.28 -1.57
CA LEU A 362 2.39 12.19 -1.70
C LEU A 362 2.84 12.61 -3.09
N THR A 363 3.90 13.41 -3.15
CA THR A 363 4.54 13.80 -4.41
C THR A 363 6.03 13.55 -4.36
N ILE A 364 6.59 13.02 -5.46
CA ILE A 364 8.04 12.98 -5.70
C ILE A 364 8.38 14.29 -6.40
N GLY A 365 8.88 15.25 -5.65
CA GLY A 365 9.11 16.63 -6.02
C GLY A 365 8.65 17.60 -4.93
N TYR A 366 9.47 18.59 -4.61
CA TYR A 366 9.19 19.62 -3.61
C TYR A 366 9.64 20.98 -4.10
N ALA A 367 8.83 22.01 -3.84
CA ALA A 367 9.11 23.37 -4.29
C ALA A 367 10.47 23.91 -3.82
N GLY A 368 10.96 23.49 -2.65
CA GLY A 368 12.24 23.95 -2.10
C GLY A 368 13.47 23.26 -2.71
N THR A 369 13.30 22.12 -3.37
CA THR A 369 14.37 21.42 -4.09
C THR A 369 14.29 21.59 -5.61
N ASP A 370 13.25 22.25 -6.10
CA ASP A 370 13.00 22.50 -7.52
C ASP A 370 12.86 21.16 -8.30
N TYR A 371 13.80 20.82 -9.15
CA TYR A 371 13.84 19.54 -9.88
C TYR A 371 14.74 18.48 -9.24
N ASP A 372 15.47 18.85 -8.19
CA ASP A 372 16.39 17.92 -7.52
C ASP A 372 15.62 17.03 -6.53
N THR A 373 15.95 15.74 -6.49
CA THR A 373 15.51 14.76 -5.51
C THR A 373 16.71 14.17 -4.79
N TYR A 374 16.59 13.92 -3.50
CA TYR A 374 17.66 13.43 -2.63
C TYR A 374 17.13 12.31 -1.73
N LEU A 375 16.53 11.29 -2.36
CA LEU A 375 15.82 10.21 -1.65
C LEU A 375 16.70 9.45 -0.66
N THR A 376 18.02 9.44 -0.90
CA THR A 376 19.01 8.87 0.03
C THR A 376 18.99 9.52 1.42
N ASN A 377 18.50 10.75 1.55
CA ASN A 377 18.31 11.39 2.85
C ASN A 377 17.38 10.59 3.78
N LEU A 378 16.39 9.86 3.20
CA LEU A 378 15.49 9.00 3.97
C LEU A 378 16.21 7.86 4.68
N THR A 379 17.41 7.45 4.22
CA THR A 379 18.25 6.46 4.92
C THR A 379 18.65 6.90 6.34
N SER A 380 18.54 8.20 6.61
CA SER A 380 18.86 8.77 7.93
C SER A 380 17.74 8.58 8.94
N GLN A 381 16.52 8.29 8.52
CA GLN A 381 15.43 7.98 9.43
C GLN A 381 15.61 6.56 10.01
N LYS A 382 15.50 6.44 11.33
CA LYS A 382 15.73 5.20 12.08
C LYS A 382 14.56 4.79 12.96
N ILE A 383 13.49 5.54 12.91
CA ILE A 383 12.31 5.38 13.76
C ILE A 383 11.10 5.99 13.07
N SER A 384 9.92 5.40 13.21
CA SER A 384 8.67 6.00 12.74
C SER A 384 8.28 7.22 13.58
N TYR A 385 7.38 8.05 13.04
CA TYR A 385 6.76 9.13 13.81
C TYR A 385 6.10 8.63 15.09
N ALA A 386 5.42 7.48 15.03
CA ALA A 386 4.67 6.93 16.16
C ALA A 386 5.58 6.49 17.31
N GLN A 387 6.63 5.76 17.01
CA GLN A 387 7.62 5.35 17.99
C GLN A 387 8.43 6.56 18.51
N PHE A 388 8.67 7.57 17.66
CA PHE A 388 9.30 8.81 18.10
C PHE A 388 8.41 9.56 19.10
N ASP A 389 7.11 9.64 18.88
CA ASP A 389 6.15 10.23 19.82
C ASP A 389 6.14 9.49 21.15
N GLU A 390 6.04 8.16 21.12
CA GLU A 390 5.93 7.34 22.32
C GLU A 390 7.23 7.34 23.14
N GLN A 391 8.36 7.12 22.47
CA GLN A 391 9.64 6.90 23.17
C GLN A 391 10.38 8.18 23.51
N TYR A 392 10.20 9.25 22.73
CA TYR A 392 10.98 10.48 22.85
C TYR A 392 10.12 11.68 23.21
N VAL A 393 9.10 12.04 22.41
CA VAL A 393 8.30 13.25 22.65
C VAL A 393 7.58 13.18 24.01
N ALA A 394 7.02 12.02 24.36
CA ALA A 394 6.40 11.81 25.66
C ALA A 394 7.39 12.06 26.82
N LYS A 395 8.65 11.63 26.68
CA LYS A 395 9.71 11.89 27.66
C LYS A 395 10.13 13.36 27.72
N TYR A 396 10.15 14.03 26.55
CA TYR A 396 10.45 15.47 26.52
C TYR A 396 9.43 16.27 27.30
N LYS A 397 8.14 15.93 27.13
CA LYS A 397 7.04 16.54 27.92
C LYS A 397 7.20 16.27 29.41
N ALA A 398 7.40 15.01 29.80
CA ALA A 398 7.52 14.62 31.20
C ALA A 398 8.74 15.27 31.91
N ASN A 399 9.86 15.38 31.23
CA ASN A 399 11.12 15.86 31.79
C ASN A 399 11.37 17.36 31.53
N LYS A 400 10.48 18.03 30.79
CA LYS A 400 10.67 19.43 30.32
C LYS A 400 12.02 19.61 29.62
N THR A 401 12.33 18.68 28.70
CA THR A 401 13.62 18.62 28.01
C THR A 401 13.84 19.92 27.23
N PRO A 402 15.02 20.54 27.28
CA PRO A 402 15.31 21.71 26.46
C PRO A 402 15.34 21.34 24.96
N PHE A 403 14.87 22.23 24.09
CA PHE A 403 14.89 22.05 22.62
C PHE A 403 16.25 21.58 22.08
N ALA A 404 17.35 22.19 22.57
CA ALA A 404 18.70 21.85 22.13
C ALA A 404 19.11 20.39 22.47
N ASP A 405 18.51 19.81 23.51
CA ASP A 405 18.77 18.40 23.86
C ASP A 405 17.87 17.47 23.03
N ALA A 406 16.61 17.83 22.78
CA ALA A 406 15.74 17.10 21.86
C ALA A 406 16.33 17.03 20.44
N MET A 407 16.97 18.11 19.97
CA MET A 407 17.63 18.12 18.65
C MET A 407 18.83 17.17 18.53
N LYS A 408 19.42 16.69 19.62
CA LYS A 408 20.45 15.63 19.57
C LYS A 408 19.85 14.28 19.19
N ASP A 409 18.64 14.00 19.69
CA ASP A 409 17.92 12.79 19.32
C ASP A 409 17.40 12.90 17.87
N VAL A 410 16.92 14.06 17.44
CA VAL A 410 16.51 14.32 16.05
C VAL A 410 17.70 14.11 15.09
N GLU A 411 18.89 14.62 15.43
CA GLU A 411 20.10 14.36 14.63
C GLU A 411 20.43 12.88 14.56
N LYS A 412 20.36 12.17 15.67
CA LYS A 412 20.64 10.73 15.74
C LYS A 412 19.64 9.88 14.97
N LEU A 413 18.35 10.22 15.04
CA LEU A 413 17.24 9.39 14.57
C LEU A 413 16.74 9.76 13.16
N PHE A 414 16.94 11.02 12.74
CA PHE A 414 16.48 11.54 11.44
C PHE A 414 17.61 12.19 10.62
N GLY A 415 18.82 12.28 11.17
CA GLY A 415 19.96 12.90 10.50
C GLY A 415 19.92 14.43 10.42
N LEU A 416 18.84 15.09 10.84
CA LEU A 416 18.66 16.54 10.74
C LEU A 416 19.57 17.28 11.75
N LYS A 417 20.44 18.15 11.27
CA LYS A 417 21.53 18.74 12.04
C LYS A 417 21.40 20.25 12.18
N LEU A 418 21.66 20.78 13.36
CA LEU A 418 21.79 22.23 13.59
C LEU A 418 23.07 22.82 12.98
N LYS A 419 24.12 22.02 12.80
CA LYS A 419 25.41 22.42 12.24
C LYS A 419 26.03 21.26 11.47
N GLY A 420 26.76 21.55 10.40
CA GLY A 420 27.46 20.55 9.60
C GLY A 420 28.41 21.19 8.61
N SER A 421 28.96 20.38 7.71
CA SER A 421 29.85 20.83 6.63
C SER A 421 29.08 21.60 5.56
N ALA A 422 29.75 22.47 4.83
CA ALA A 422 29.17 23.13 3.67
C ALA A 422 28.75 22.07 2.63
N GLY A 423 27.49 22.13 2.19
CA GLY A 423 26.92 21.16 1.23
C GLY A 423 26.24 19.94 1.87
N ASP A 424 26.29 19.78 3.19
CA ASP A 424 25.52 18.73 3.89
C ASP A 424 24.03 19.10 3.84
N LYS A 425 23.26 18.31 3.09
CA LYS A 425 21.84 18.56 2.80
C LYS A 425 20.93 18.42 4.03
N LEU A 426 21.38 17.67 5.05
CA LEU A 426 20.64 17.46 6.30
C LEU A 426 20.90 18.56 7.34
N VAL A 427 21.76 19.54 7.02
CA VAL A 427 21.91 20.72 7.87
C VAL A 427 20.67 21.62 7.70
N LEU A 428 20.08 21.97 8.84
CA LEU A 428 18.87 22.80 8.90
C LEU A 428 19.18 24.26 8.56
N THR A 429 18.33 24.86 7.75
CA THR A 429 18.29 26.32 7.54
C THR A 429 17.71 27.04 8.75
N ASP A 430 17.96 28.33 8.89
CA ASP A 430 17.36 29.15 9.96
C ASP A 430 15.82 29.08 9.95
N TYR A 431 15.20 28.97 8.77
CA TYR A 431 13.76 28.82 8.60
C TYR A 431 13.27 27.46 9.18
N GLU A 432 13.94 26.38 8.86
CA GLU A 432 13.59 25.04 9.35
C GLU A 432 13.80 24.93 10.87
N VAL A 433 14.88 25.51 11.39
CA VAL A 433 15.13 25.61 12.84
C VAL A 433 14.02 26.38 13.55
N GLN A 434 13.52 27.46 12.93
CA GLN A 434 12.42 28.23 13.54
C GLN A 434 11.11 27.42 13.52
N ARG A 435 10.78 26.74 12.42
CA ARG A 435 9.63 25.82 12.36
C ARG A 435 9.70 24.77 13.48
N LEU A 436 10.85 24.11 13.67
CA LEU A 436 11.03 23.11 14.73
C LEU A 436 10.89 23.70 16.13
N LYS A 437 11.38 24.93 16.37
CA LYS A 437 11.21 25.59 17.67
C LYS A 437 9.73 25.90 17.97
N ASP A 438 9.01 26.41 16.99
CA ASP A 438 7.59 26.77 17.14
C ASP A 438 6.75 25.49 17.37
N ALA A 439 7.00 24.43 16.60
CA ALA A 439 6.38 23.14 16.76
C ALA A 439 6.71 22.49 18.11
N TYR A 440 7.98 22.55 18.53
CA TYR A 440 8.42 22.04 19.84
C TYR A 440 7.75 22.79 21.00
N ALA A 441 7.68 24.12 20.92
CA ALA A 441 7.01 24.91 21.95
C ALA A 441 5.53 24.55 22.08
N LEU A 442 4.85 24.31 20.98
CA LEU A 442 3.46 23.85 20.97
C LEU A 442 3.36 22.42 21.53
N ALA A 443 4.21 21.50 21.07
CA ALA A 443 4.24 20.11 21.54
C ALA A 443 4.49 20.00 23.06
N MET A 444 5.30 20.89 23.64
CA MET A 444 5.58 20.93 25.10
C MET A 444 4.49 21.65 25.91
N SER A 445 3.48 22.22 25.28
CA SER A 445 2.34 22.85 25.95
C SER A 445 1.22 21.83 26.19
N ASP A 446 0.19 22.24 26.96
CA ASP A 446 -1.07 21.50 27.14
C ASP A 446 -2.00 21.76 25.94
N TYR A 447 -1.57 21.43 24.71
CA TYR A 447 -2.35 21.62 23.51
C TYR A 447 -3.45 20.54 23.37
N ASP A 448 -4.50 20.92 22.67
CA ASP A 448 -5.62 20.05 22.31
C ASP A 448 -5.84 20.18 20.80
N SER A 449 -5.46 19.16 20.03
CA SER A 449 -5.53 19.16 18.55
C SER A 449 -6.96 19.35 18.03
N SER A 450 -7.99 19.02 18.81
CA SER A 450 -9.39 19.28 18.45
C SER A 450 -9.74 20.77 18.44
N LYS A 451 -8.87 21.62 18.96
CA LYS A 451 -9.03 23.08 19.05
C LYS A 451 -8.03 23.85 18.19
N TYR A 452 -7.32 23.16 17.32
CA TYR A 452 -6.39 23.81 16.43
C TYR A 452 -7.06 24.86 15.55
N THR A 453 -6.35 25.97 15.34
CA THR A 453 -6.70 26.92 14.27
C THR A 453 -6.55 26.22 12.92
N GLN A 454 -7.17 26.79 11.87
CA GLN A 454 -6.99 26.25 10.52
C GLN A 454 -5.50 26.19 10.12
N GLU A 455 -4.71 27.20 10.49
CA GLU A 455 -3.26 27.21 10.25
C GLU A 455 -2.56 26.05 10.96
N GLN A 456 -2.84 25.81 12.24
CA GLN A 456 -2.26 24.71 12.99
C GLN A 456 -2.67 23.34 12.41
N TYR A 457 -3.93 23.22 12.00
CA TYR A 457 -4.40 21.99 11.35
C TYR A 457 -3.70 21.75 10.00
N VAL A 458 -3.49 22.77 9.20
CA VAL A 458 -2.74 22.67 7.93
C VAL A 458 -1.27 22.31 8.17
N LEU A 459 -0.68 22.78 9.28
CA LEU A 459 0.72 22.51 9.60
C LEU A 459 0.94 21.13 10.24
N TYR A 460 -0.01 20.64 11.04
CA TYR A 460 0.23 19.49 11.92
C TYR A 460 -0.83 18.39 11.83
N GLY A 461 -1.93 18.58 11.10
CA GLY A 461 -3.07 17.66 11.13
C GLY A 461 -3.62 17.52 12.54
N THR A 462 -3.72 16.31 13.02
CA THR A 462 -4.03 15.96 14.42
C THR A 462 -2.84 15.31 15.15
N TYR A 463 -1.68 15.29 14.50
CA TYR A 463 -0.44 14.66 14.99
C TYR A 463 0.31 15.57 15.97
N ASP A 464 1.32 15.00 16.64
CA ASP A 464 2.18 15.81 17.49
C ASP A 464 2.95 16.84 16.64
N PRO A 465 2.89 18.15 16.99
CA PRO A 465 3.48 19.18 16.17
C PRO A 465 4.98 19.00 15.92
N PHE A 466 5.71 18.49 16.91
CA PHE A 466 7.16 18.35 16.78
C PHE A 466 7.54 17.19 15.87
N SER A 467 6.94 16.00 16.06
CA SER A 467 7.27 14.83 15.25
C SER A 467 6.89 15.02 13.79
N VAL A 468 5.67 15.52 13.50
CA VAL A 468 5.25 15.78 12.12
C VAL A 468 6.09 16.88 11.43
N THR A 469 6.58 17.86 12.20
CA THR A 469 7.51 18.87 11.63
C THR A 469 8.88 18.26 11.32
N VAL A 470 9.35 17.33 12.12
CA VAL A 470 10.62 16.60 11.87
C VAL A 470 10.50 15.78 10.58
N THR A 471 9.42 14.98 10.43
CA THR A 471 9.19 14.18 9.21
C THR A 471 9.02 15.06 7.99
N HIS A 472 8.22 16.14 8.05
CA HIS A 472 8.06 17.10 6.96
C HIS A 472 9.39 17.69 6.48
N ILE A 473 10.27 18.08 7.41
CA ILE A 473 11.57 18.65 7.02
C ILE A 473 12.45 17.62 6.36
N LEU A 474 12.47 16.38 6.86
CA LEU A 474 13.22 15.30 6.23
C LEU A 474 12.67 14.98 4.84
N ASN A 475 11.34 14.89 4.69
CA ASN A 475 10.67 14.69 3.39
C ASN A 475 11.08 15.79 2.41
N ASN A 476 10.92 17.05 2.81
CA ASN A 476 11.22 18.21 1.97
C ASN A 476 12.70 18.23 1.54
N LYS A 477 13.62 17.88 2.45
CA LYS A 477 15.06 17.74 2.13
C LYS A 477 15.34 16.55 1.22
N SER A 478 14.45 15.58 1.18
CA SER A 478 14.54 14.41 0.29
C SER A 478 13.91 14.67 -1.08
N GLY A 479 13.24 15.82 -1.28
CA GLY A 479 12.51 16.13 -2.50
C GLY A 479 11.15 15.43 -2.56
N ILE A 480 10.55 15.12 -1.41
CA ILE A 480 9.20 14.58 -1.26
C ILE A 480 8.34 15.58 -0.48
N ASP A 481 7.05 15.62 -0.80
CA ASP A 481 6.08 16.37 -0.01
C ASP A 481 4.73 15.67 0.03
N PHE A 482 3.86 16.13 0.93
CA PHE A 482 2.49 15.69 1.09
C PHE A 482 1.56 16.90 1.10
N THR A 483 0.35 16.73 0.57
CA THR A 483 -0.63 17.82 0.46
C THR A 483 -1.80 17.68 1.43
N SER A 484 -1.92 16.53 2.12
CA SER A 484 -3.06 16.20 2.97
C SER A 484 -2.63 15.31 4.12
N TYR A 485 -3.42 15.30 5.20
CA TYR A 485 -3.41 14.29 6.26
C TYR A 485 -4.56 13.29 6.09
N SER A 486 -5.18 13.28 4.93
CA SER A 486 -6.33 12.44 4.61
C SER A 486 -6.15 11.83 3.24
N HIS A 487 -7.16 11.07 2.80
CA HIS A 487 -7.14 10.44 1.49
C HIS A 487 -7.28 11.45 0.36
N THR A 488 -6.87 11.05 -0.84
CA THR A 488 -7.05 11.83 -2.08
C THR A 488 -7.77 11.02 -3.15
N GLY A 489 -8.18 11.68 -4.22
CA GLY A 489 -8.93 11.08 -5.32
C GLY A 489 -8.06 10.51 -6.44
N LEU A 490 -6.80 10.18 -6.18
CA LEU A 490 -5.95 9.58 -7.19
C LEU A 490 -6.37 8.13 -7.48
N PRO A 491 -6.32 7.68 -8.75
CA PRO A 491 -6.54 6.27 -9.08
C PRO A 491 -5.41 5.40 -8.54
N VAL A 492 -5.68 4.11 -8.31
CA VAL A 492 -4.70 3.13 -7.89
C VAL A 492 -4.29 2.22 -9.04
N ALA A 493 -3.08 1.67 -8.99
CA ALA A 493 -2.67 0.63 -9.91
C ALA A 493 -3.30 -0.73 -9.53
N VAL A 494 -3.49 -1.60 -10.51
CA VAL A 494 -3.88 -2.99 -10.32
C VAL A 494 -2.90 -3.85 -11.10
N PHE A 495 -1.94 -4.43 -10.40
CA PHE A 495 -1.00 -5.37 -10.99
C PHE A 495 -1.54 -6.79 -10.85
N ALA A 496 -1.38 -7.60 -11.91
CA ALA A 496 -1.85 -8.98 -11.90
C ALA A 496 -0.85 -9.91 -12.59
N ASP A 497 -0.68 -11.10 -12.02
CA ASP A 497 0.16 -12.15 -12.61
C ASP A 497 -0.47 -13.53 -12.46
N GLY A 498 -0.23 -14.42 -13.42
CA GLY A 498 -0.72 -15.80 -13.41
C GLY A 498 -2.08 -16.01 -14.07
N VAL A 499 -2.81 -17.04 -13.63
CA VAL A 499 -4.02 -17.54 -14.31
C VAL A 499 -5.17 -16.53 -14.24
N GLY A 500 -5.58 -16.00 -15.38
CA GLY A 500 -6.68 -15.03 -15.50
C GLY A 500 -6.26 -13.57 -15.30
N ALA A 501 -4.96 -13.29 -15.15
CA ALA A 501 -4.41 -11.95 -14.97
C ALA A 501 -4.83 -10.97 -16.09
N ASP A 502 -4.90 -11.42 -17.34
CA ASP A 502 -5.32 -10.60 -18.50
C ASP A 502 -6.66 -9.88 -18.31
N SER A 503 -7.52 -10.40 -17.44
CA SER A 503 -8.82 -9.79 -17.14
C SER A 503 -8.67 -8.42 -16.45
N PHE A 504 -7.53 -8.14 -15.82
CA PHE A 504 -7.33 -6.94 -14.98
C PHE A 504 -6.69 -5.76 -15.73
N GLN A 505 -6.49 -5.87 -17.04
CA GLN A 505 -6.03 -4.77 -17.89
C GLN A 505 -7.03 -3.62 -17.97
N GLY A 506 -6.54 -2.42 -18.25
CA GLY A 506 -7.34 -1.24 -18.57
C GLY A 506 -7.56 -0.29 -17.40
N TYR A 507 -8.41 0.71 -17.62
CA TYR A 507 -8.79 1.73 -16.64
C TYR A 507 -10.28 1.58 -16.34
N TYR A 508 -10.64 1.37 -15.08
CA TYR A 508 -11.99 0.99 -14.67
C TYR A 508 -12.33 1.48 -13.26
N ASP A 509 -13.56 1.27 -12.84
CA ASP A 509 -14.02 1.50 -11.48
C ASP A 509 -13.53 0.35 -10.55
N ASN A 510 -13.17 0.64 -9.30
CA ASN A 510 -12.67 -0.37 -8.38
C ASN A 510 -13.67 -1.52 -8.09
N THR A 511 -14.96 -1.30 -8.29
CA THR A 511 -15.99 -2.37 -8.26
C THR A 511 -15.74 -3.45 -9.33
N ALA A 512 -15.07 -3.09 -10.41
CA ALA A 512 -14.73 -4.04 -11.46
C ALA A 512 -13.66 -5.06 -11.02
N ILE A 513 -12.88 -4.79 -9.98
CA ILE A 513 -11.93 -5.77 -9.42
C ILE A 513 -12.71 -7.00 -8.96
N TYR A 514 -13.78 -6.82 -8.17
CA TYR A 514 -14.68 -7.91 -7.80
C TYR A 514 -15.28 -8.62 -9.03
N THR A 515 -15.85 -7.85 -9.96
CA THR A 515 -16.55 -8.43 -11.12
C THR A 515 -15.60 -9.30 -11.97
N LYS A 516 -14.36 -8.84 -12.14
CA LYS A 516 -13.31 -9.57 -12.85
C LYS A 516 -12.88 -10.82 -12.05
N LEU A 517 -12.64 -10.69 -10.73
CA LEU A 517 -12.36 -11.82 -9.85
C LEU A 517 -13.47 -12.87 -9.91
N ALA A 518 -14.73 -12.47 -9.69
CA ALA A 518 -15.88 -13.37 -9.71
C ALA A 518 -16.00 -14.12 -11.05
N SER A 519 -15.75 -13.42 -12.16
CA SER A 519 -15.75 -14.01 -13.49
C SER A 519 -14.64 -15.06 -13.68
N VAL A 520 -13.40 -14.70 -13.34
CA VAL A 520 -12.23 -15.60 -13.42
C VAL A 520 -12.41 -16.82 -12.52
N LEU A 521 -12.93 -16.59 -11.32
CA LEU A 521 -13.15 -17.63 -10.30
C LEU A 521 -14.46 -18.40 -10.50
N LYS A 522 -15.33 -17.96 -11.41
CA LYS A 522 -16.63 -18.61 -11.69
C LYS A 522 -17.49 -18.76 -10.43
N VAL A 523 -17.58 -17.70 -9.62
CA VAL A 523 -18.53 -17.56 -8.49
C VAL A 523 -19.63 -16.56 -8.85
N GLN A 524 -20.85 -16.73 -8.26
CA GLN A 524 -22.05 -15.96 -8.61
C GLN A 524 -22.54 -15.11 -7.43
#